data_b1c76c9713dfc9feae6e2cf05f958559
#
_entry.id   b1c76c9713dfc9feae6e2cf05f958559
#
_cell.length_a   1.000
_cell.length_b   1.000
_cell.length_c   1.000
_cell.angle_alpha   90.00
_cell.angle_beta   90.00
_cell.angle_gamma   90.00
#
_symmetry.space_group_name_H-M   'P 1'
#
loop_
_entity.id
_entity.type
_entity.pdbx_description
1 polymer ?
#
loop_
_entity_poly.entity_id
_entity_poly.type
_entity_poly.pdbx_seq_one_letter_code
_entity_poly.pdbx_strand_id
1 'polypeptide(L)'
;MKIINYISIIAMPVVILIIVFNALKEKVSVFDVFLKGATEGVEITFKIFPTLVGLFVAIGMLRSSGILDFITKLISPILAYIRFPGEIVPLALLRPISGGASMTVATDIIKQNGVDSFIGILASVIIGATETTLYTIAVYTSSVKIKNTRGVLFPALVADITGIIVSLLVCRMIFT
;
A
#
# COMPACT_ATOMS: atom_id res chain seq x y z
N MET A 1 8.20 23.52 -0.83
CA MET A 1 8.84 22.21 -0.60
C MET A 1 9.57 22.11 0.74
N LYS A 2 10.40 23.07 1.17
CA LYS A 2 11.13 22.97 2.46
C LYS A 2 10.22 22.85 3.69
N ILE A 3 9.12 23.62 3.75
CA ILE A 3 8.18 23.60 4.89
C ILE A 3 7.50 22.23 5.06
N ILE A 4 7.05 21.60 3.96
CA ILE A 4 6.41 20.28 3.98
C ILE A 4 7.39 19.23 4.49
N ASN A 5 8.66 19.27 4.06
CA ASN A 5 9.68 18.34 4.54
C ASN A 5 9.93 18.52 6.05
N TYR A 6 10.00 19.77 6.57
CA TYR A 6 10.15 19.98 8.00
C TYR A 6 8.96 19.46 8.81
N ILE A 7 7.73 19.70 8.33
CA ILE A 7 6.52 19.18 8.96
C ILE A 7 6.56 17.64 9.00
N SER A 8 6.93 16.99 7.91
CA SER A 8 7.01 15.52 7.83
C SER A 8 8.06 14.94 8.77
N ILE A 9 9.24 15.57 8.89
CA ILE A 9 10.30 15.11 9.78
C ILE A 9 9.91 15.26 11.26
N ILE A 10 9.21 16.36 11.60
CA ILE A 10 8.83 16.67 12.98
C ILE A 10 7.56 15.92 13.41
N ALA A 11 6.70 15.47 12.47
CA ALA A 11 5.42 14.88 12.78
C ALA A 11 5.53 13.68 13.73
N MET A 12 6.41 12.71 13.46
CA MET A 12 6.56 11.52 14.30
C MET A 12 7.11 11.84 15.71
N PRO A 13 8.20 12.63 15.87
CA PRO A 13 8.65 13.07 17.18
C PRO A 13 7.57 13.81 17.97
N VAL A 14 6.79 14.68 17.34
CA VAL A 14 5.70 15.43 18.01
C VAL A 14 4.60 14.49 18.49
N VAL A 15 4.17 13.51 17.68
CA VAL A 15 3.16 12.52 18.10
C VAL A 15 3.64 11.73 19.31
N ILE A 16 4.90 11.26 19.30
CA ILE A 16 5.49 10.55 20.44
C ILE A 16 5.51 11.44 21.69
N LEU A 17 5.96 12.70 21.55
CA LEU A 17 5.97 13.65 22.66
C LEU A 17 4.59 13.90 23.24
N ILE A 18 3.55 14.05 22.40
CA ILE A 18 2.16 14.24 22.86
C ILE A 18 1.71 13.03 23.65
N ILE A 19 1.98 11.80 23.17
CA ILE A 19 1.60 10.56 23.86
C ILE A 19 2.30 10.47 25.23
N VAL A 20 3.60 10.68 25.27
CA VAL A 20 4.38 10.62 26.52
C VAL A 20 3.94 11.71 27.50
N PHE A 21 3.73 12.93 27.02
CA PHE A 21 3.29 14.04 27.86
C PHE A 21 1.91 13.79 28.48
N ASN A 22 0.95 13.28 27.71
CA ASN A 22 -0.36 12.90 28.21
C ASN A 22 -0.27 11.78 29.25
N ALA A 23 0.55 10.76 29.00
CA ALA A 23 0.74 9.66 29.95
C ALA A 23 1.34 10.15 31.28
N LEU A 24 2.32 11.08 31.23
CA LEU A 24 2.89 11.69 32.42
C LEU A 24 1.88 12.55 33.18
N LYS A 25 1.03 13.31 32.45
CA LYS A 25 -0.05 14.12 33.04
C LYS A 25 -1.08 13.28 33.78
N GLU A 26 -1.45 12.13 33.19
CA GLU A 26 -2.40 11.17 33.78
C GLU A 26 -1.73 10.24 34.81
N LYS A 27 -0.42 10.44 35.11
CA LYS A 27 0.36 9.63 36.06
C LYS A 27 0.38 8.14 35.69
N VAL A 28 0.36 7.84 34.41
CA VAL A 28 0.43 6.46 33.90
C VAL A 28 1.89 6.07 33.74
N SER A 29 2.27 4.85 34.13
CA SER A 29 3.59 4.29 33.86
C SER A 29 3.75 4.05 32.36
N VAL A 30 4.45 4.97 31.68
CA VAL A 30 4.65 4.94 30.20
C VAL A 30 5.26 3.60 29.77
N PHE A 31 6.27 3.13 30.52
CA PHE A 31 6.98 1.91 30.18
C PHE A 31 6.11 0.66 30.33
N ASP A 32 5.32 0.56 31.41
CA ASP A 32 4.46 -0.61 31.65
C ASP A 32 3.34 -0.71 30.60
N VAL A 33 2.74 0.45 30.24
CA VAL A 33 1.73 0.51 29.17
C VAL A 33 2.33 0.15 27.82
N PHE A 34 3.56 0.61 27.55
CA PHE A 34 4.29 0.23 26.34
C PHE A 34 4.54 -1.28 26.29
N LEU A 35 5.01 -1.89 27.39
CA LEU A 35 5.24 -3.35 27.46
C LEU A 35 3.95 -4.13 27.25
N LYS A 36 2.83 -3.68 27.85
CA LYS A 36 1.52 -4.30 27.65
C LYS A 36 1.13 -4.25 26.16
N GLY A 37 1.21 -3.07 25.53
CA GLY A 37 0.92 -2.90 24.10
C GLY A 37 1.84 -3.74 23.21
N ALA A 38 3.13 -3.83 23.54
CA ALA A 38 4.08 -4.67 22.82
C ALA A 38 3.71 -6.16 22.90
N THR A 39 3.32 -6.65 24.09
CA THR A 39 2.85 -8.02 24.28
C THR A 39 1.59 -8.32 23.46
N GLU A 40 0.61 -7.42 23.51
CA GLU A 40 -0.61 -7.54 22.69
C GLU A 40 -0.29 -7.55 21.19
N GLY A 41 0.66 -6.72 20.75
CA GLY A 41 1.14 -6.68 19.36
C GLY A 41 1.77 -7.98 18.90
N VAL A 42 2.59 -8.61 19.77
CA VAL A 42 3.19 -9.94 19.50
C VAL A 42 2.10 -11.00 19.36
N GLU A 43 1.13 -11.04 20.29
CA GLU A 43 0.01 -11.99 20.22
C GLU A 43 -0.80 -11.83 18.92
N ILE A 44 -1.12 -10.59 18.52
CA ILE A 44 -1.82 -10.32 17.27
C ILE A 44 -1.01 -10.81 16.08
N THR A 45 0.31 -10.58 16.09
CA THR A 45 1.22 -11.03 15.02
C THR A 45 1.14 -12.54 14.84
N PHE A 46 1.21 -13.32 15.93
CA PHE A 46 1.06 -14.77 15.85
C PHE A 46 -0.33 -15.22 15.37
N LYS A 47 -1.39 -14.52 15.75
CA LYS A 47 -2.76 -14.82 15.28
C LYS A 47 -2.95 -14.59 13.77
N ILE A 48 -2.35 -13.57 13.20
CA ILE A 48 -2.49 -13.25 11.77
C ILE A 48 -1.46 -13.99 10.90
N PHE A 49 -0.36 -14.48 11.47
CA PHE A 49 0.74 -15.09 10.73
C PHE A 49 0.30 -16.23 9.78
N PRO A 50 -0.56 -17.18 10.17
CA PRO A 50 -1.02 -18.24 9.25
C PRO A 50 -1.78 -17.68 8.04
N THR A 51 -2.59 -16.62 8.25
CA THR A 51 -3.31 -15.94 7.17
C THR A 51 -2.34 -15.28 6.19
N LEU A 52 -1.27 -14.66 6.71
CA LEU A 52 -0.23 -14.04 5.88
C LEU A 52 0.52 -15.08 5.05
N VAL A 53 0.89 -16.22 5.65
CA VAL A 53 1.55 -17.31 4.93
C VAL A 53 0.66 -17.80 3.79
N GLY A 54 -0.63 -18.07 4.06
CA GLY A 54 -1.58 -18.49 3.03
C GLY A 54 -1.72 -17.46 1.90
N LEU A 55 -1.81 -16.17 2.25
CA LEU A 55 -1.90 -15.09 1.27
C LEU A 55 -0.63 -15.01 0.40
N PHE A 56 0.57 -15.05 1.00
CA PHE A 56 1.83 -15.00 0.25
C PHE A 56 2.01 -16.20 -0.67
N VAL A 57 1.61 -17.40 -0.25
CA VAL A 57 1.62 -18.58 -1.11
C VAL A 57 0.66 -18.41 -2.29
N ALA A 58 -0.57 -17.96 -2.05
CA ALA A 58 -1.55 -17.70 -3.10
C ALA A 58 -1.06 -16.64 -4.11
N ILE A 59 -0.45 -15.56 -3.64
CA ILE A 59 0.14 -14.52 -4.49
C ILE A 59 1.31 -15.08 -5.30
N GLY A 60 2.17 -15.89 -4.69
CA GLY A 60 3.27 -16.58 -5.36
C GLY A 60 2.78 -17.48 -6.49
N MET A 61 1.73 -18.26 -6.24
CA MET A 61 1.10 -19.11 -7.26
C MET A 61 0.47 -18.29 -8.39
N LEU A 62 -0.24 -17.19 -8.07
CA LEU A 62 -0.82 -16.30 -9.06
C LEU A 62 0.26 -15.68 -9.97
N ARG A 63 1.40 -15.29 -9.39
CA ARG A 63 2.52 -14.71 -10.12
C ARG A 63 3.22 -15.73 -11.03
N SER A 64 3.45 -16.95 -10.52
CA SER A 64 4.13 -18.01 -11.27
C SER A 64 3.25 -18.67 -12.34
N SER A 65 1.93 -18.55 -12.24
CA SER A 65 0.97 -19.11 -13.22
C SER A 65 0.93 -18.36 -14.55
N GLY A 66 1.55 -17.16 -14.67
CA GLY A 66 1.44 -16.31 -15.85
C GLY A 66 0.10 -15.59 -16.02
N ILE A 67 -0.83 -15.73 -15.07
CA ILE A 67 -2.13 -15.07 -15.10
C ILE A 67 -1.99 -13.54 -15.11
N LEU A 68 -1.04 -12.99 -14.35
CA LEU A 68 -0.78 -11.54 -14.33
C LEU A 68 -0.33 -11.03 -15.70
N ASP A 69 0.55 -11.78 -16.38
CA ASP A 69 1.00 -11.41 -17.73
C ASP A 69 -0.13 -11.50 -18.75
N PHE A 70 -1.00 -12.52 -18.62
CA PHE A 70 -2.19 -12.66 -19.46
C PHE A 70 -3.14 -11.48 -19.27
N ILE A 71 -3.46 -11.11 -18.02
CA ILE A 71 -4.33 -9.98 -17.71
C ILE A 71 -3.71 -8.67 -18.23
N THR A 72 -2.41 -8.48 -18.05
CA THR A 72 -1.69 -7.31 -18.57
C THR A 72 -1.85 -7.18 -20.08
N LYS A 73 -1.64 -8.27 -20.83
CA LYS A 73 -1.80 -8.28 -22.29
C LYS A 73 -3.24 -7.98 -22.72
N LEU A 74 -4.22 -8.49 -21.98
CA LEU A 74 -5.65 -8.31 -22.28
C LEU A 74 -6.09 -6.85 -22.04
N ILE A 75 -5.58 -6.20 -21.00
CA ILE A 75 -5.97 -4.85 -20.58
C ILE A 75 -5.16 -3.76 -21.31
N SER A 76 -3.92 -4.06 -21.74
CA SER A 76 -3.04 -3.11 -22.42
C SER A 76 -3.68 -2.31 -23.56
N PRO A 77 -4.46 -2.90 -24.50
CA PRO A 77 -5.06 -2.14 -25.58
C PRO A 77 -6.11 -1.13 -25.09
N ILE A 78 -6.85 -1.46 -24.03
CA ILE A 78 -7.83 -0.55 -23.41
C ILE A 78 -7.10 0.63 -22.73
N LEU A 79 -6.02 0.32 -22.01
CA LEU A 79 -5.21 1.33 -21.33
C LEU A 79 -4.47 2.25 -22.30
N ALA A 80 -4.07 1.75 -23.45
CA ALA A 80 -3.48 2.54 -24.53
C ALA A 80 -4.45 3.61 -25.03
N TYR A 81 -5.76 3.34 -25.10
CA TYR A 81 -6.79 4.29 -25.51
C TYR A 81 -6.85 5.52 -24.57
N ILE A 82 -6.66 5.32 -23.27
CA ILE A 82 -6.59 6.41 -22.27
C ILE A 82 -5.16 6.96 -22.10
N ARG A 83 -4.23 6.56 -22.95
CA ARG A 83 -2.81 6.92 -22.89
C ARG A 83 -2.17 6.57 -21.53
N PHE A 84 -2.59 5.48 -20.93
CA PHE A 84 -1.97 4.98 -19.68
C PHE A 84 -0.61 4.35 -20.03
N PRO A 85 0.49 4.71 -19.35
CA PRO A 85 1.80 4.13 -19.64
C PRO A 85 1.81 2.62 -19.44
N GLY A 86 2.22 1.87 -20.46
CA GLY A 86 2.28 0.40 -20.42
C GLY A 86 3.19 -0.12 -19.31
N GLU A 87 4.26 0.60 -19.01
CA GLU A 87 5.24 0.29 -17.98
C GLU A 87 4.63 0.27 -16.57
N ILE A 88 3.55 1.04 -16.36
CA ILE A 88 2.85 1.13 -15.06
C ILE A 88 1.82 0.00 -14.87
N VAL A 89 1.41 -0.67 -15.93
CA VAL A 89 0.35 -1.70 -15.86
C VAL A 89 0.68 -2.83 -14.89
N PRO A 90 1.88 -3.44 -14.89
CA PRO A 90 2.24 -4.46 -13.92
C PRO A 90 2.18 -3.96 -12.47
N LEU A 91 2.59 -2.72 -12.22
CA LEU A 91 2.51 -2.09 -10.92
C LEU A 91 1.05 -1.94 -10.47
N ALA A 92 0.19 -1.40 -11.33
CA ALA A 92 -1.23 -1.18 -11.05
C ALA A 92 -1.96 -2.50 -10.72
N LEU A 93 -1.64 -3.60 -11.40
CA LEU A 93 -2.21 -4.91 -11.14
C LEU A 93 -1.70 -5.55 -9.85
N LEU A 94 -0.41 -5.38 -9.55
CA LEU A 94 0.20 -5.97 -8.36
C LEU A 94 -0.12 -5.20 -7.08
N ARG A 95 -0.42 -3.92 -7.18
CA ARG A 95 -0.61 -3.04 -6.02
C ARG A 95 -1.72 -3.51 -5.07
N PRO A 96 -2.93 -3.86 -5.52
CA PRO A 96 -3.97 -4.41 -4.65
C PRO A 96 -3.62 -5.77 -4.04
N ILE A 97 -2.67 -6.50 -4.66
CA ILE A 97 -2.39 -7.90 -4.34
C ILE A 97 -1.21 -8.01 -3.36
N SER A 98 -0.08 -7.37 -3.66
CA SER A 98 1.18 -7.53 -2.92
C SER A 98 1.99 -6.24 -2.85
N GLY A 99 2.10 -5.69 -1.64
CA GLY A 99 2.90 -4.49 -1.37
C GLY A 99 4.39 -4.69 -1.70
N GLY A 100 4.98 -5.82 -1.29
CA GLY A 100 6.38 -6.11 -1.57
C GLY A 100 6.67 -6.30 -3.06
N ALA A 101 5.81 -7.03 -3.78
CA ALA A 101 5.95 -7.20 -5.23
C ALA A 101 5.78 -5.88 -5.97
N SER A 102 4.77 -5.07 -5.61
CA SER A 102 4.54 -3.77 -6.21
C SER A 102 5.70 -2.79 -5.94
N MET A 103 6.29 -2.81 -4.74
CA MET A 103 7.46 -2.00 -4.42
C MET A 103 8.68 -2.39 -5.29
N THR A 104 8.90 -3.69 -5.50
CA THR A 104 9.97 -4.18 -6.38
C THR A 104 9.78 -3.69 -7.81
N VAL A 105 8.55 -3.87 -8.36
CA VAL A 105 8.22 -3.40 -9.71
C VAL A 105 8.34 -1.88 -9.83
N ALA A 106 7.86 -1.12 -8.85
CA ALA A 106 8.00 0.34 -8.85
C ALA A 106 9.48 0.77 -8.84
N THR A 107 10.30 0.09 -8.02
CA THR A 107 11.74 0.36 -7.97
C THR A 107 12.41 0.09 -9.31
N ASP A 108 12.05 -1.00 -9.99
CA ASP A 108 12.58 -1.33 -11.31
C ASP A 108 12.13 -0.32 -12.37
N ILE A 109 10.86 0.12 -12.34
CA ILE A 109 10.34 1.18 -13.21
C ILE A 109 11.13 2.48 -13.02
N ILE A 110 11.34 2.89 -11.77
CA ILE A 110 12.08 4.11 -11.44
C ILE A 110 13.54 4.02 -11.90
N LYS A 111 14.20 2.87 -11.71
CA LYS A 111 15.58 2.65 -12.19
C LYS A 111 15.71 2.72 -13.70
N GLN A 112 14.75 2.16 -14.43
CA GLN A 112 14.78 2.12 -15.90
C GLN A 112 14.43 3.45 -16.55
N ASN A 113 13.50 4.20 -15.98
CA ASN A 113 12.96 5.42 -16.56
C ASN A 113 13.52 6.71 -15.95
N GLY A 114 14.17 6.64 -14.79
CA GLY A 114 14.69 7.77 -14.03
C GLY A 114 13.71 8.29 -12.96
N VAL A 115 14.28 8.79 -11.87
CA VAL A 115 13.51 9.25 -10.67
C VAL A 115 12.61 10.42 -11.00
N ASP A 116 13.09 11.38 -11.79
CA ASP A 116 12.38 12.62 -12.14
C ASP A 116 11.57 12.51 -13.45
N SER A 117 11.51 11.31 -14.04
CA SER A 117 10.69 11.07 -15.23
C SER A 117 9.21 11.03 -14.88
N PHE A 118 8.35 11.33 -15.85
CA PHE A 118 6.89 11.17 -15.68
C PHE A 118 6.51 9.77 -15.17
N ILE A 119 7.10 8.72 -15.76
CA ILE A 119 6.83 7.32 -15.38
C ILE A 119 7.34 7.01 -13.97
N GLY A 120 8.55 7.47 -13.62
CA GLY A 120 9.12 7.28 -12.28
C GLY A 120 8.33 7.97 -11.19
N ILE A 121 7.92 9.22 -11.43
CA ILE A 121 7.07 9.97 -10.49
C ILE A 121 5.68 9.33 -10.39
N LEU A 122 5.08 8.93 -11.49
CA LEU A 122 3.78 8.25 -11.49
C LEU A 122 3.83 6.94 -10.68
N ALA A 123 4.87 6.12 -10.85
CA ALA A 123 5.07 4.92 -10.06
C ALA A 123 5.17 5.23 -8.56
N SER A 124 5.92 6.27 -8.19
CA SER A 124 6.08 6.72 -6.79
C SER A 124 4.77 7.22 -6.20
N VAL A 125 4.00 8.00 -6.95
CA VAL A 125 2.69 8.52 -6.52
C VAL A 125 1.69 7.38 -6.32
N ILE A 126 1.63 6.40 -7.23
CA ILE A 126 0.74 5.23 -7.10
C ILE A 126 1.08 4.46 -5.83
N ILE A 127 2.36 4.19 -5.55
CA ILE A 127 2.77 3.49 -4.32
C ILE A 127 2.38 4.28 -3.07
N GLY A 128 2.51 5.59 -3.10
CA GLY A 128 2.19 6.45 -1.95
C GLY A 128 0.70 6.73 -1.74
N ALA A 129 -0.11 6.69 -2.81
CA ALA A 129 -1.53 7.05 -2.79
C ALA A 129 -2.48 5.86 -2.68
N THR A 130 -2.00 4.62 -2.82
CA THR A 130 -2.81 3.40 -2.77
C THR A 130 -2.29 2.43 -1.72
N GLU A 131 -3.11 1.45 -1.34
CA GLU A 131 -2.76 0.42 -0.37
C GLU A 131 -2.86 -0.99 -0.96
N THR A 132 -2.36 -1.99 -0.23
CA THR A 132 -2.44 -3.41 -0.62
C THR A 132 -3.79 -3.97 -0.17
N THR A 133 -4.81 -3.75 -0.97
CA THR A 133 -6.22 -3.97 -0.63
C THR A 133 -6.51 -5.39 -0.17
N LEU A 134 -6.08 -6.42 -0.91
CA LEU A 134 -6.35 -7.81 -0.54
C LEU A 134 -5.66 -8.22 0.76
N TYR A 135 -4.41 -7.77 0.94
CA TYR A 135 -3.67 -7.98 2.19
C TYR A 135 -4.37 -7.33 3.38
N THR A 136 -4.73 -6.06 3.23
CA THR A 136 -5.39 -5.27 4.28
C THR A 136 -6.71 -5.91 4.69
N ILE A 137 -7.57 -6.26 3.73
CA ILE A 137 -8.84 -6.95 4.01
C ILE A 137 -8.59 -8.27 4.73
N ALA A 138 -7.64 -9.10 4.27
CA ALA A 138 -7.36 -10.39 4.88
C ALA A 138 -6.87 -10.26 6.33
N VAL A 139 -5.96 -9.34 6.60
CA VAL A 139 -5.41 -9.11 7.94
C VAL A 139 -6.48 -8.60 8.90
N TYR A 140 -7.21 -7.55 8.50
CA TYR A 140 -8.23 -6.97 9.38
C TYR A 140 -9.39 -7.91 9.66
N THR A 141 -9.92 -8.59 8.64
CA THR A 141 -11.02 -9.55 8.83
C THR A 141 -10.59 -10.76 9.66
N SER A 142 -9.35 -11.23 9.48
CA SER A 142 -8.79 -12.32 10.29
C SER A 142 -8.62 -11.93 11.75
N SER A 143 -8.13 -10.71 12.05
CA SER A 143 -7.90 -10.25 13.42
C SER A 143 -9.20 -10.15 14.24
N VAL A 144 -10.29 -9.75 13.61
CA VAL A 144 -11.63 -9.62 14.23
C VAL A 144 -12.55 -10.82 13.96
N LYS A 145 -12.03 -11.90 13.33
CA LYS A 145 -12.75 -13.13 13.01
C LYS A 145 -14.01 -12.93 12.16
N ILE A 146 -14.05 -11.91 11.32
CA ILE A 146 -15.14 -11.67 10.37
C ILE A 146 -14.96 -12.62 9.19
N LYS A 147 -15.95 -13.50 8.96
CA LYS A 147 -15.95 -14.46 7.83
C LYS A 147 -16.61 -13.89 6.58
N ASN A 148 -17.55 -12.96 6.72
CA ASN A 148 -18.29 -12.38 5.61
C ASN A 148 -17.97 -10.89 5.48
N THR A 149 -17.25 -10.53 4.45
CA THR A 149 -16.83 -9.15 4.16
C THR A 149 -17.95 -8.28 3.58
N ARG A 150 -19.16 -8.82 3.37
CA ARG A 150 -20.35 -8.09 2.87
C ARG A 150 -20.09 -7.18 1.67
N GLY A 151 -19.26 -7.64 0.75
CA GLY A 151 -18.98 -6.89 -0.48
C GLY A 151 -17.95 -5.76 -0.33
N VAL A 152 -17.17 -5.69 0.75
CA VAL A 152 -16.09 -4.70 0.94
C VAL A 152 -15.07 -4.74 -0.20
N LEU A 153 -14.83 -5.90 -0.81
CA LEU A 153 -13.86 -6.08 -1.87
C LEU A 153 -14.15 -5.18 -3.09
N PHE A 154 -15.40 -5.12 -3.53
CA PHE A 154 -15.76 -4.37 -4.74
C PHE A 154 -15.50 -2.84 -4.58
N PRO A 155 -16.03 -2.15 -3.54
CA PRO A 155 -15.72 -0.73 -3.33
C PRO A 155 -14.24 -0.47 -3.09
N ALA A 156 -13.52 -1.40 -2.44
CA ALA A 156 -12.08 -1.25 -2.23
C ALA A 156 -11.29 -1.29 -3.55
N LEU A 157 -11.61 -2.21 -4.46
CA LEU A 157 -10.99 -2.25 -5.79
C LEU A 157 -11.37 -1.02 -6.64
N VAL A 158 -12.59 -0.51 -6.52
CA VAL A 158 -12.99 0.76 -7.17
C VAL A 158 -12.17 1.92 -6.64
N ALA A 159 -11.91 1.96 -5.32
CA ALA A 159 -11.05 2.98 -4.72
C ALA A 159 -9.61 2.89 -5.26
N ASP A 160 -9.04 1.69 -5.38
CA ASP A 160 -7.72 1.48 -5.98
C ASP A 160 -7.64 2.01 -7.42
N ILE A 161 -8.60 1.63 -8.26
CA ILE A 161 -8.68 2.10 -9.65
C ILE A 161 -8.78 3.63 -9.68
N THR A 162 -9.63 4.21 -8.82
CA THR A 162 -9.79 5.66 -8.72
C THR A 162 -8.48 6.32 -8.30
N GLY A 163 -7.79 5.77 -7.30
CA GLY A 163 -6.49 6.26 -6.85
C GLY A 163 -5.43 6.25 -7.95
N ILE A 164 -5.37 5.18 -8.75
CA ILE A 164 -4.47 5.06 -9.90
C ILE A 164 -4.80 6.10 -11.00
N ILE A 165 -6.08 6.26 -11.33
CA ILE A 165 -6.52 7.24 -12.34
C ILE A 165 -6.22 8.66 -11.88
N VAL A 166 -6.55 9.00 -10.63
CA VAL A 166 -6.25 10.33 -10.06
C VAL A 166 -4.75 10.59 -10.03
N SER A 167 -3.93 9.59 -9.66
CA SER A 167 -2.47 9.69 -9.70
C SER A 167 -1.97 10.04 -11.11
N LEU A 168 -2.51 9.37 -12.14
CA LEU A 168 -2.20 9.67 -13.53
C LEU A 168 -2.57 11.12 -13.92
N LEU A 169 -3.77 11.56 -13.55
CA LEU A 169 -4.25 12.90 -13.87
C LEU A 169 -3.40 13.98 -13.19
N VAL A 170 -3.12 13.82 -11.89
CA VAL A 170 -2.29 14.76 -11.13
C VAL A 170 -0.87 14.82 -11.69
N CYS A 171 -0.25 13.67 -11.99
CA CYS A 171 1.07 13.66 -12.60
C CYS A 171 1.08 14.36 -13.97
N ARG A 172 0.06 14.17 -14.80
CA ARG A 172 -0.06 14.91 -16.07
C ARG A 172 -0.14 16.42 -15.88
N MET A 173 -0.91 16.89 -14.90
CA MET A 173 -1.01 18.31 -14.60
C MET A 173 0.30 18.94 -14.13
N ILE A 174 1.17 18.15 -13.47
CA ILE A 174 2.46 18.64 -13.00
C ILE A 174 3.51 18.68 -14.13
N PHE A 175 3.39 17.77 -15.11
CA PHE A 175 4.34 17.64 -16.22
C PHE A 175 3.93 18.39 -17.50
N THR A 176 2.77 19.03 -17.51
CA THR A 176 2.33 19.92 -18.59
C THR A 176 2.67 21.35 -18.28
#